data_d3f19f4afbf58076d0edc9c9c15a13e0
#
_entry.id   d3f19f4afbf58076d0edc9c9c15a13e0
#
_cell.length_a   1.000
_cell.length_b   1.000
_cell.length_c   1.000
_cell.angle_alpha   90.00
_cell.angle_beta   90.00
_cell.angle_gamma   90.00
#
_symmetry.space_group_name_H-M   'P 1'
#
loop_
_entity.id
_entity.type
_entity.pdbx_description
1 polymer ?
#
loop_
_entity_poly.entity_id
_entity_poly.type
_entity_poly.pdbx_seq_one_letter_code
_entity_poly.pdbx_strand_id
1 'polypeptide(L)'
;VIQLHDKHFVPFINAVQINEAIARMARQVENDMGDEIPVFIGVLNGAFMVVSDFVKQYKKPCEVSFVKLSSYEGTSTTNSVKQLIGLNDSLKGRTVVIIEDIIDTGNTIVALKEMFDGQEVKQLKIATLFLKPEAYKKDIKLDYVGFEIPNKFIVGYGLDYDGLGRNIPEIYQLQ
;
A
#
# COMPACT_ATOMS: atom_id res chain seq x y z
N VAL A 1 -14.90 -8.23 -19.34
CA VAL A 1 -13.51 -8.42 -19.78
C VAL A 1 -12.99 -7.09 -20.30
N ILE A 2 -11.81 -6.70 -19.86
CA ILE A 2 -11.09 -5.53 -20.39
C ILE A 2 -9.78 -6.00 -21.01
N GLN A 3 -9.26 -5.22 -21.95
CA GLN A 3 -7.96 -5.45 -22.55
C GLN A 3 -7.04 -4.28 -22.22
N LEU A 4 -5.84 -4.59 -21.69
CA LEU A 4 -4.73 -3.65 -21.51
C LEU A 4 -3.53 -4.21 -22.26
N HIS A 5 -3.02 -3.44 -23.23
CA HIS A 5 -1.97 -3.90 -24.15
C HIS A 5 -2.31 -5.26 -24.78
N ASP A 6 -1.51 -6.27 -24.55
CA ASP A 6 -1.62 -7.62 -25.09
C ASP A 6 -2.39 -8.61 -24.20
N LYS A 7 -2.88 -8.15 -23.03
CA LYS A 7 -3.51 -9.03 -22.03
C LYS A 7 -4.98 -8.73 -21.80
N HIS A 8 -5.73 -9.78 -21.48
CA HIS A 8 -7.15 -9.72 -21.13
C HIS A 8 -7.33 -9.96 -19.63
N PHE A 9 -8.23 -9.19 -19.04
CA PHE A 9 -8.53 -9.24 -17.62
C PHE A 9 -10.03 -9.39 -17.38
N VAL A 10 -10.39 -10.18 -16.40
CA VAL A 10 -11.79 -10.42 -15.99
C VAL A 10 -12.09 -9.75 -14.65
N PRO A 11 -13.34 -9.33 -14.39
CA PRO A 11 -13.73 -8.75 -13.11
C PRO A 11 -13.38 -9.67 -11.95
N PHE A 12 -12.87 -9.09 -10.84
CA PHE A 12 -12.48 -9.86 -9.66
C PHE A 12 -13.07 -9.30 -8.36
N ILE A 13 -12.82 -8.02 -8.05
CA ILE A 13 -13.36 -7.35 -6.84
C ILE A 13 -14.00 -6.05 -7.28
N ASN A 14 -15.27 -5.83 -6.94
CA ASN A 14 -15.99 -4.64 -7.34
C ASN A 14 -15.75 -3.44 -6.40
N ALA A 15 -16.15 -2.24 -6.84
CA ALA A 15 -15.95 -1.00 -6.11
C ALA A 15 -16.63 -0.98 -4.72
N VAL A 16 -17.78 -1.64 -4.58
CA VAL A 16 -18.50 -1.72 -3.29
C VAL A 16 -17.69 -2.51 -2.28
N GLN A 17 -17.19 -3.67 -2.68
CA GLN A 17 -16.35 -4.53 -1.83
C GLN A 17 -15.08 -3.79 -1.39
N ILE A 18 -14.44 -3.05 -2.32
CA ILE A 18 -13.26 -2.24 -2.01
C ILE A 18 -13.58 -1.18 -0.96
N ASN A 19 -14.67 -0.43 -1.16
CA ASN A 19 -15.07 0.62 -0.22
C ASN A 19 -15.39 0.08 1.18
N GLU A 20 -16.05 -1.07 1.26
CA GLU A 20 -16.34 -1.75 2.53
C GLU A 20 -15.06 -2.19 3.27
N ALA A 21 -14.08 -2.73 2.52
CA ALA A 21 -12.80 -3.11 3.08
C ALA A 21 -12.02 -1.91 3.62
N ILE A 22 -11.97 -0.82 2.88
CA ILE A 22 -11.32 0.43 3.30
C ILE A 22 -12.00 1.02 4.53
N ALA A 23 -13.33 1.05 4.56
CA ALA A 23 -14.09 1.52 5.72
C ALA A 23 -13.82 0.68 6.98
N ARG A 24 -13.69 -0.65 6.83
CA ARG A 24 -13.31 -1.56 7.91
C ARG A 24 -11.90 -1.27 8.41
N MET A 25 -10.92 -1.13 7.50
CA MET A 25 -9.53 -0.82 7.84
C MET A 25 -9.42 0.53 8.56
N ALA A 26 -10.10 1.57 8.07
CA ALA A 26 -10.10 2.89 8.71
C ALA A 26 -10.63 2.84 10.14
N ARG A 27 -11.73 2.11 10.39
CA ARG A 27 -12.26 1.91 11.75
C ARG A 27 -11.29 1.15 12.67
N GLN A 28 -10.58 0.15 12.15
CA GLN A 28 -9.56 -0.58 12.92
C GLN A 28 -8.44 0.37 13.35
N VAL A 29 -7.95 1.18 12.42
CA VAL A 29 -6.90 2.18 12.72
C VAL A 29 -7.41 3.22 13.73
N GLU A 30 -8.63 3.75 13.56
CA GLU A 30 -9.22 4.70 14.52
C GLU A 30 -9.26 4.16 15.95
N ASN A 31 -9.66 2.89 16.10
CA ASN A 31 -9.73 2.24 17.40
C ASN A 31 -8.33 2.07 18.02
N ASP A 32 -7.35 1.69 17.21
CA ASP A 32 -5.99 1.47 17.67
C ASP A 32 -5.25 2.78 18.01
N MET A 33 -5.56 3.87 17.31
CA MET A 33 -4.90 5.17 17.51
C MET A 33 -5.36 5.89 18.78
N GLY A 34 -6.57 5.62 19.29
CA GLY A 34 -7.10 6.38 20.42
C GLY A 34 -7.13 7.89 20.10
N ASP A 35 -6.41 8.68 20.88
CA ASP A 35 -6.30 10.15 20.71
C ASP A 35 -5.02 10.57 19.95
N GLU A 36 -4.22 9.63 19.49
CA GLU A 36 -3.03 9.95 18.71
C GLU A 36 -3.39 10.46 17.31
N ILE A 37 -2.59 11.39 16.81
CA ILE A 37 -2.67 11.89 15.44
C ILE A 37 -1.64 11.12 14.60
N PRO A 38 -2.04 10.13 13.81
CA PRO A 38 -1.11 9.35 13.01
C PRO A 38 -0.65 10.13 11.77
N VAL A 39 0.50 9.73 11.25
CA VAL A 39 0.97 10.10 9.93
C VAL A 39 0.73 8.92 8.99
N PHE A 40 -0.17 9.07 8.03
CA PHE A 40 -0.39 8.10 6.97
C PHE A 40 0.62 8.33 5.84
N ILE A 41 1.34 7.28 5.46
CA ILE A 41 2.34 7.36 4.40
C ILE A 41 1.97 6.39 3.29
N GLY A 42 1.49 6.96 2.18
CA GLY A 42 1.16 6.19 0.99
C GLY A 42 2.39 5.85 0.15
N VAL A 43 2.44 4.65 -0.38
CA VAL A 43 3.52 4.20 -1.26
C VAL A 43 3.11 4.38 -2.72
N LEU A 44 3.72 5.36 -3.37
CA LEU A 44 3.42 5.70 -4.76
C LEU A 44 4.14 4.74 -5.73
N ASN A 45 3.54 4.49 -6.92
CA ASN A 45 2.33 5.16 -7.44
C ASN A 45 1.04 4.45 -7.01
N GLY A 46 1.05 3.14 -6.80
CA GLY A 46 -0.14 2.30 -6.73
C GLY A 46 -1.11 2.66 -5.60
N ALA A 47 -0.60 3.11 -4.45
CA ALA A 47 -1.44 3.37 -3.28
C ALA A 47 -2.25 4.69 -3.33
N PHE A 48 -2.15 5.52 -4.38
CA PHE A 48 -2.79 6.82 -4.39
C PHE A 48 -4.32 6.78 -4.21
N MET A 49 -4.99 5.79 -4.82
CA MET A 49 -6.44 5.62 -4.69
C MET A 49 -6.82 5.11 -3.30
N VAL A 50 -6.09 4.11 -2.81
CA VAL A 50 -6.30 3.56 -1.46
C VAL A 50 -6.16 4.66 -0.41
N VAL A 51 -5.09 5.45 -0.46
CA VAL A 51 -4.85 6.56 0.49
C VAL A 51 -5.97 7.58 0.43
N SER A 52 -6.39 7.99 -0.77
CA SER A 52 -7.47 8.96 -0.95
C SER A 52 -8.77 8.49 -0.30
N ASP A 53 -9.17 7.25 -0.56
CA ASP A 53 -10.43 6.73 -0.02
C ASP A 53 -10.31 6.39 1.47
N PHE A 54 -9.16 5.91 1.92
CA PHE A 54 -8.89 5.64 3.33
C PHE A 54 -9.00 6.90 4.20
N VAL A 55 -8.35 8.00 3.82
CA VAL A 55 -8.36 9.23 4.63
C VAL A 55 -9.74 9.90 4.65
N LYS A 56 -10.55 9.73 3.60
CA LYS A 56 -11.95 10.18 3.60
C LYS A 56 -12.82 9.38 4.58
N GLN A 57 -12.47 8.13 4.84
CA GLN A 57 -13.18 7.25 5.78
C GLN A 57 -12.67 7.40 7.22
N TYR A 58 -11.44 7.88 7.41
CA TYR A 58 -10.84 8.11 8.73
C TYR A 58 -11.39 9.40 9.34
N LYS A 59 -12.06 9.30 10.49
CA LYS A 59 -12.88 10.39 11.04
C LYS A 59 -12.15 11.28 12.05
N LYS A 60 -10.90 10.95 12.38
CA LYS A 60 -10.08 11.70 13.33
C LYS A 60 -9.03 12.54 12.61
N PRO A 61 -8.41 13.53 13.28
CA PRO A 61 -7.27 14.26 12.71
C PRO A 61 -6.13 13.29 12.31
N CYS A 62 -5.54 13.54 11.16
CA CYS A 62 -4.38 12.80 10.65
C CYS A 62 -3.52 13.69 9.76
N GLU A 63 -2.29 13.30 9.57
CA GLU A 63 -1.40 13.87 8.55
C GLU A 63 -1.19 12.86 7.44
N VAL A 64 -0.96 13.33 6.22
CA VAL A 64 -0.75 12.48 5.05
C VAL A 64 0.52 12.88 4.35
N SER A 65 1.35 11.90 4.04
CA SER A 65 2.55 12.06 3.23
C SER A 65 2.71 10.87 2.30
N PHE A 66 3.70 10.94 1.41
CA PHE A 66 3.96 9.90 0.43
C PHE A 66 5.44 9.59 0.33
N VAL A 67 5.74 8.34 -0.01
CA VAL A 67 7.07 7.91 -0.42
C VAL A 67 6.95 7.25 -1.79
N LYS A 68 8.01 7.35 -2.57
CA LYS A 68 8.15 6.61 -3.81
C LYS A 68 9.52 5.98 -3.86
N LEU A 69 9.54 4.66 -4.03
CA LEU A 69 10.75 3.86 -4.13
C LEU A 69 10.88 3.32 -5.55
N SER A 70 12.10 3.16 -6.03
CA SER A 70 12.40 2.42 -7.25
C SER A 70 13.43 1.35 -6.97
N SER A 71 13.24 0.16 -7.54
CA SER A 71 14.28 -0.86 -7.59
C SER A 71 15.33 -0.43 -8.61
N TYR A 72 16.60 -0.56 -8.26
CA TYR A 72 17.71 -0.35 -9.19
C TYR A 72 18.02 -1.68 -9.88
N GLU A 73 17.69 -1.79 -11.16
CA GLU A 73 18.21 -2.86 -12.01
C GLU A 73 19.61 -2.45 -12.50
N GLY A 74 20.60 -2.65 -11.66
CA GLY A 74 22.00 -2.42 -12.00
C GLY A 74 22.80 -3.72 -11.91
N THR A 75 23.86 -3.81 -12.68
CA THR A 75 24.76 -4.99 -12.82
C THR A 75 25.58 -5.32 -11.57
N SER A 76 25.29 -4.71 -10.42
CA SER A 76 25.92 -5.01 -9.13
C SER A 76 24.92 -5.52 -8.11
N THR A 77 25.28 -6.55 -7.39
CA THR A 77 24.51 -7.39 -6.44
C THR A 77 23.98 -6.69 -5.19
N THR A 78 23.76 -5.41 -5.20
CA THR A 78 23.07 -4.68 -4.13
C THR A 78 21.69 -4.28 -4.64
N ASN A 79 20.64 -4.90 -4.09
CA ASN A 79 19.25 -4.46 -4.20
C ASN A 79 19.10 -3.09 -3.50
N SER A 80 19.71 -2.05 -4.04
CA SER A 80 19.56 -0.70 -3.49
C SER A 80 18.24 -0.12 -3.98
N VAL A 81 17.32 0.09 -3.05
CA VAL A 81 16.08 0.81 -3.29
C VAL A 81 16.39 2.30 -3.28
N LYS A 82 16.09 3.01 -4.36
CA LYS A 82 16.26 4.45 -4.44
C LYS A 82 14.96 5.14 -4.02
N GLN A 83 15.05 6.02 -3.04
CA GLN A 83 13.96 6.90 -2.67
C GLN A 83 13.83 8.01 -3.72
N LEU A 84 12.72 8.04 -4.47
CA LEU A 84 12.42 9.07 -5.47
C LEU A 84 11.61 10.22 -4.87
N ILE A 85 10.71 9.94 -3.94
CA ILE A 85 9.96 10.92 -3.15
C ILE A 85 10.13 10.51 -1.71
N GLY A 86 10.59 11.43 -0.87
CA GLY A 86 10.87 11.20 0.53
C GLY A 86 10.04 12.08 1.45
N LEU A 87 10.25 11.87 2.72
CA LEU A 87 9.63 12.64 3.78
C LEU A 87 10.44 13.89 4.03
N ASN A 88 9.77 15.03 4.14
CA ASN A 88 10.40 16.32 4.41
C ASN A 88 10.40 16.68 5.90
N ASP A 89 9.51 16.07 6.67
CA ASP A 89 9.32 16.37 8.10
C ASP A 89 9.86 15.25 8.99
N SER A 90 10.26 15.63 10.20
CA SER A 90 10.69 14.68 11.22
C SER A 90 9.51 13.82 11.69
N LEU A 91 9.71 12.52 11.74
CA LEU A 91 8.74 11.54 12.26
C LEU A 91 9.05 11.10 13.67
N LYS A 92 10.04 11.70 14.32
CA LYS A 92 10.44 11.36 15.68
C LYS A 92 9.27 11.43 16.67
N GLY A 93 9.06 10.33 17.40
CA GLY A 93 7.98 10.21 18.36
C GLY A 93 6.57 10.10 17.78
N ARG A 94 6.42 10.03 16.45
CA ARG A 94 5.13 9.92 15.77
C ARG A 94 4.73 8.46 15.54
N THR A 95 3.43 8.22 15.53
CA THR A 95 2.88 6.95 15.04
C THR A 95 2.69 7.05 13.54
N VAL A 96 3.33 6.16 12.81
CA VAL A 96 3.30 6.09 11.35
C VAL A 96 2.53 4.86 10.91
N VAL A 97 1.63 5.03 9.96
CA VAL A 97 0.92 3.94 9.28
C VAL A 97 1.26 3.99 7.80
N ILE A 98 2.01 3.01 7.32
CA ILE A 98 2.27 2.83 5.89
C ILE A 98 1.01 2.29 5.24
N ILE A 99 0.61 2.85 4.09
CA ILE A 99 -0.52 2.38 3.29
C ILE A 99 0.01 1.93 1.92
N GLU A 100 -0.15 0.63 1.67
CA GLU A 100 0.16 -0.02 0.40
C GLU A 100 -1.11 -0.42 -0.35
N ASP A 101 -1.03 -0.45 -1.66
CA ASP A 101 -2.06 -1.04 -2.51
C ASP A 101 -2.03 -2.56 -2.45
N ILE A 102 -0.86 -3.15 -2.64
CA ILE A 102 -0.65 -4.60 -2.62
C ILE A 102 0.69 -4.97 -1.99
N ILE A 103 0.67 -5.99 -1.16
CA ILE A 103 1.88 -6.68 -0.69
C ILE A 103 1.92 -8.06 -1.34
N ASP A 104 2.94 -8.27 -2.16
CA ASP A 104 3.25 -9.53 -2.83
C ASP A 104 4.39 -10.24 -2.08
N THR A 105 5.63 -10.14 -2.53
CA THR A 105 6.79 -10.74 -1.85
C THR A 105 7.20 -10.02 -0.57
N GLY A 106 6.81 -8.76 -0.41
CA GLY A 106 7.13 -7.91 0.74
C GLY A 106 8.49 -7.22 0.67
N ASN A 107 9.18 -7.25 -0.46
CA ASN A 107 10.49 -6.59 -0.59
C ASN A 107 10.40 -5.06 -0.36
N THR A 108 9.34 -4.42 -0.83
CA THR A 108 9.08 -3.00 -0.59
C THR A 108 8.91 -2.71 0.91
N ILE A 109 8.20 -3.57 1.64
CA ILE A 109 7.98 -3.42 3.08
C ILE A 109 9.29 -3.54 3.86
N VAL A 110 10.18 -4.45 3.47
CA VAL A 110 11.53 -4.55 4.07
C VAL A 110 12.29 -3.24 3.90
N ALA A 111 12.35 -2.71 2.67
CA ALA A 111 13.03 -1.45 2.37
C ALA A 111 12.42 -0.25 3.13
N LEU A 112 11.09 -0.19 3.24
CA LEU A 112 10.40 0.84 4.02
C LEU A 112 10.73 0.72 5.51
N LYS A 113 10.70 -0.49 6.06
CA LYS A 113 11.05 -0.70 7.47
C LYS A 113 12.48 -0.24 7.77
N GLU A 114 13.44 -0.61 6.94
CA GLU A 114 14.83 -0.14 7.06
C GLU A 114 14.94 1.38 7.00
N MET A 115 14.18 2.04 6.11
CA MET A 115 14.14 3.50 6.01
C MET A 115 13.60 4.15 7.29
N PHE A 116 12.61 3.54 7.95
CA PHE A 116 12.00 4.09 9.16
C PHE A 116 12.76 3.73 10.45
N ASP A 117 13.56 2.67 10.47
CA ASP A 117 14.31 2.23 11.65
C ASP A 117 15.26 3.33 12.20
N GLY A 118 15.76 4.22 11.33
CA GLY A 118 16.61 5.36 11.71
C GLY A 118 15.87 6.63 12.12
N GLN A 119 14.53 6.67 12.08
CA GLN A 119 13.73 7.89 12.26
C GLN A 119 13.13 8.08 13.65
N GLU A 120 13.44 7.18 14.59
CA GLU A 120 12.95 7.23 15.97
C GLU A 120 11.42 7.38 16.08
N VAL A 121 10.66 6.74 15.16
CA VAL A 121 9.18 6.72 15.21
C VAL A 121 8.70 6.01 16.47
N LYS A 122 7.59 6.47 17.05
CA LYS A 122 6.98 5.83 18.21
C LYS A 122 6.46 4.44 17.89
N GLN A 123 5.76 4.32 16.78
CA GLN A 123 5.22 3.07 16.24
C GLN A 123 5.24 3.12 14.71
N LEU A 124 5.53 1.98 14.09
CA LEU A 124 5.37 1.77 12.66
C LEU A 124 4.35 0.65 12.46
N LYS A 125 3.24 0.97 11.81
CA LYS A 125 2.19 0.02 11.44
C LYS A 125 2.07 -0.07 9.93
N ILE A 126 1.60 -1.19 9.43
CA ILE A 126 1.50 -1.48 7.99
C ILE A 126 0.06 -1.85 7.66
N ALA A 127 -0.52 -1.10 6.73
CA ALA A 127 -1.82 -1.36 6.13
C ALA A 127 -1.64 -1.69 4.64
N THR A 128 -2.37 -2.67 4.15
CA THR A 128 -2.42 -2.99 2.72
C THR A 128 -3.82 -3.34 2.30
N LEU A 129 -4.24 -2.86 1.12
CA LEU A 129 -5.55 -3.24 0.60
C LEU A 129 -5.54 -4.71 0.16
N PHE A 130 -4.49 -5.15 -0.55
CA PHE A 130 -4.36 -6.53 -1.02
C PHE A 130 -3.10 -7.19 -0.48
N LEU A 131 -3.25 -8.43 -0.04
CA LEU A 131 -2.15 -9.30 0.38
C LEU A 131 -2.20 -10.59 -0.42
N LYS A 132 -1.04 -11.03 -0.93
CA LYS A 132 -0.86 -12.39 -1.48
C LYS A 132 -0.14 -13.27 -0.45
N PRO A 133 -0.86 -14.00 0.41
CA PRO A 133 -0.25 -14.74 1.52
C PRO A 133 0.67 -15.86 1.04
N GLU A 134 0.43 -16.43 -0.15
CA GLU A 134 1.28 -17.46 -0.73
C GLU A 134 2.67 -16.92 -1.14
N ALA A 135 2.75 -15.65 -1.55
CA ALA A 135 3.98 -15.00 -1.97
C ALA A 135 4.73 -14.31 -0.81
N TYR A 136 3.99 -13.83 0.19
CA TYR A 136 4.57 -13.11 1.33
C TYR A 136 5.25 -14.07 2.30
N LYS A 137 6.59 -13.98 2.40
CA LYS A 137 7.43 -14.84 3.25
C LYS A 137 8.33 -14.03 4.18
N LYS A 138 7.93 -12.81 4.55
CA LYS A 138 8.69 -11.96 5.47
C LYS A 138 8.16 -12.10 6.89
N ASP A 139 9.07 -11.98 7.86
CA ASP A 139 8.74 -11.93 9.29
C ASP A 139 8.49 -10.47 9.73
N ILE A 140 7.58 -9.81 9.03
CA ILE A 140 7.13 -8.45 9.36
C ILE A 140 5.62 -8.49 9.50
N LYS A 141 5.12 -8.06 10.66
CA LYS A 141 3.68 -8.01 10.92
C LYS A 141 3.00 -7.02 9.99
N LEU A 142 1.94 -7.45 9.34
CA LEU A 142 1.00 -6.59 8.64
C LEU A 142 -0.18 -6.34 9.58
N ASP A 143 -0.43 -5.08 9.93
CA ASP A 143 -1.39 -4.73 11.00
C ASP A 143 -2.82 -4.69 10.49
N TYR A 144 -3.02 -4.22 9.26
CA TYR A 144 -4.34 -4.05 8.66
C TYR A 144 -4.33 -4.56 7.23
N VAL A 145 -5.15 -5.55 6.93
CA VAL A 145 -5.26 -6.18 5.61
C VAL A 145 -6.71 -6.09 5.12
N GLY A 146 -6.91 -5.55 3.94
CA GLY A 146 -8.22 -5.44 3.31
C GLY A 146 -8.70 -6.78 2.77
N PHE A 147 -7.91 -7.38 1.88
CA PHE A 147 -8.19 -8.67 1.23
C PHE A 147 -6.96 -9.54 1.20
N GLU A 148 -7.14 -10.82 1.46
CA GLU A 148 -6.20 -11.86 1.06
C GLU A 148 -6.63 -12.40 -0.31
N ILE A 149 -5.71 -12.42 -1.28
CA ILE A 149 -6.00 -12.83 -2.66
C ILE A 149 -5.02 -13.92 -3.11
N PRO A 150 -5.43 -14.76 -4.09
CA PRO A 150 -4.52 -15.73 -4.71
C PRO A 150 -3.33 -15.06 -5.39
N ASN A 151 -2.27 -15.82 -5.65
CA ASN A 151 -1.10 -15.33 -6.37
C ASN A 151 -1.38 -15.16 -7.87
N LYS A 152 -2.30 -14.24 -8.20
CA LYS A 152 -2.66 -13.85 -9.58
C LYS A 152 -2.26 -12.40 -9.84
N PHE A 153 -2.03 -12.09 -11.11
CA PHE A 153 -1.79 -10.71 -11.53
C PHE A 153 -3.11 -9.95 -11.58
N ILE A 154 -3.16 -8.81 -10.93
CA ILE A 154 -4.35 -7.94 -10.86
C ILE A 154 -4.03 -6.52 -11.32
N VAL A 155 -5.04 -5.82 -11.81
CA VAL A 155 -4.99 -4.42 -12.24
C VAL A 155 -6.24 -3.68 -11.77
N GLY A 156 -6.16 -2.37 -11.78
CA GLY A 156 -7.25 -1.48 -11.35
C GLY A 156 -7.02 -0.92 -9.95
N TYR A 157 -7.80 0.05 -9.60
CA TYR A 157 -7.79 0.72 -8.31
C TYR A 157 -6.39 1.12 -7.83
N GLY A 158 -5.65 1.79 -8.73
CA GLY A 158 -4.27 2.20 -8.49
C GLY A 158 -3.20 1.27 -9.08
N LEU A 159 -3.51 -0.01 -9.24
CA LEU A 159 -2.61 -1.01 -9.83
C LEU A 159 -2.59 -0.93 -11.36
N ASP A 160 -1.44 -1.15 -11.96
CA ASP A 160 -1.26 -1.06 -13.41
C ASP A 160 -0.69 -2.32 -14.05
N TYR A 161 -0.86 -2.38 -15.37
CA TYR A 161 -0.09 -3.21 -16.25
C TYR A 161 0.57 -2.32 -17.30
N ASP A 162 1.88 -2.20 -17.22
CA ASP A 162 2.71 -1.37 -18.10
C ASP A 162 2.15 0.07 -18.29
N GLY A 163 1.87 0.73 -17.16
CA GLY A 163 1.37 2.10 -17.07
C GLY A 163 -0.14 2.27 -17.21
N LEU A 164 -0.88 1.27 -17.66
CA LEU A 164 -2.34 1.35 -17.88
C LEU A 164 -3.13 0.60 -16.79
N GLY A 165 -4.35 1.04 -16.53
CA GLY A 165 -5.30 0.37 -15.63
C GLY A 165 -5.50 1.06 -14.27
N ARG A 166 -4.63 1.95 -13.83
CA ARG A 166 -4.73 2.59 -12.50
C ARG A 166 -6.04 3.33 -12.24
N ASN A 167 -6.66 3.86 -13.29
CA ASN A 167 -7.90 4.64 -13.22
C ASN A 167 -9.17 3.79 -13.16
N ILE A 168 -9.07 2.47 -13.29
CA ILE A 168 -10.22 1.56 -13.20
C ILE A 168 -10.68 1.52 -11.73
N PRO A 169 -11.99 1.74 -11.44
CA PRO A 169 -12.47 1.82 -10.06
C PRO A 169 -12.63 0.46 -9.36
N GLU A 170 -12.40 -0.63 -10.06
CA GLU A 170 -12.56 -2.01 -9.62
C GLU A 170 -11.26 -2.78 -9.86
N ILE A 171 -11.19 -3.99 -9.32
CA ILE A 171 -10.07 -4.90 -9.59
C ILE A 171 -10.47 -5.93 -10.62
N TYR A 172 -9.57 -6.11 -11.56
CA TYR A 172 -9.60 -7.16 -12.58
C TYR A 172 -8.39 -8.07 -12.41
N GLN A 173 -8.57 -9.36 -12.67
CA GLN A 173 -7.48 -10.33 -12.66
C GLN A 173 -7.16 -10.81 -14.07
N LEU A 174 -5.90 -11.15 -14.31
CA LEU A 174 -5.44 -11.73 -15.56
C LEU A 174 -6.18 -13.05 -15.84
N GLN A 175 -6.67 -13.17 -17.08
CA GLN A 175 -7.42 -14.33 -17.56
C GLN A 175 -6.53 -15.56 -17.73
#